data_10c5f4844e7aaaedfeb665c4d1174b47
#
_entry.id   10c5f4844e7aaaedfeb665c4d1174b47
#
_cell.length_a   1.000
_cell.length_b   1.000
_cell.length_c   1.000
_cell.angle_alpha   90.00
_cell.angle_beta   90.00
_cell.angle_gamma   90.00
#
_symmetry.space_group_name_H-M   'P 1'
#
loop_
_entity.id
_entity.type
_entity.pdbx_description
1 polymer ?
#
loop_
_entity_poly.entity_id
_entity_poly.type
_entity_poly.pdbx_seq_one_letter_code
_entity_poly.pdbx_strand_id
1 'polypeptide(L)'
;MRYVSQVLLRLTLLALGLFAASIGAASAFPVDFGPGFTTRQVQVNGGMVSVTVGGHGPVVVLLHGYGEDSRMWKPLATALAPKFTVVAPDLPGIGNSSIPTGEIDMSSSARLVRDAVHSLGYSTVYVVGHDIGLMVAYAYAAIYPAEVERLALMDAFLPGVAGWEPIYNNPGLWHFRFHGPTPLALVSGRERIYYDYYWNDFAADPKHSIPEAQRREYTAAYARPGRMAAGWAYFESFPKTAVDFAKLATVQLTIPVLSIGGDKSLGTPLGAQAKLISPDVTVIVLKHAGHWIMEEQQAETMSALTQFLERK
;
A
#
# COMPACT_ATOMS: atom_id res chain seq x y z
N MET A 1 -52.87 60.88 -29.28
CA MET A 1 -53.32 59.92 -30.31
C MET A 1 -52.30 58.78 -30.41
N ARG A 2 -52.85 57.56 -30.31
CA ARG A 2 -52.33 56.23 -30.61
C ARG A 2 -51.42 55.54 -29.57
N TYR A 3 -52.04 54.56 -28.95
CA TYR A 3 -51.54 53.43 -28.20
C TYR A 3 -50.54 52.59 -28.98
N VAL A 4 -49.49 52.12 -28.31
CA VAL A 4 -48.83 50.86 -28.68
C VAL A 4 -48.61 50.06 -27.39
N SER A 5 -49.23 48.88 -27.37
CA SER A 5 -49.20 47.89 -26.29
C SER A 5 -47.81 47.32 -26.08
N GLN A 6 -47.40 47.24 -24.83
CA GLN A 6 -46.24 46.41 -24.41
C GLN A 6 -46.73 45.02 -24.10
N VAL A 7 -46.23 44.05 -24.88
CA VAL A 7 -46.37 42.61 -24.59
C VAL A 7 -45.17 42.20 -23.72
N LEU A 8 -45.43 41.93 -22.43
CA LEU A 8 -44.46 41.32 -21.54
C LEU A 8 -44.30 39.81 -21.91
N LEU A 9 -43.17 39.46 -22.51
CA LEU A 9 -42.78 38.06 -22.67
C LEU A 9 -42.04 37.59 -21.42
N ARG A 10 -42.68 36.80 -20.58
CA ARG A 10 -42.05 36.12 -19.45
C ARG A 10 -41.27 34.92 -20.00
N LEU A 11 -39.96 35.03 -20.04
CA LEU A 11 -39.03 33.91 -20.23
C LEU A 11 -38.84 33.20 -18.90
N THR A 12 -39.50 32.07 -18.75
CA THR A 12 -39.20 31.09 -17.68
C THR A 12 -37.97 30.33 -18.06
N LEU A 13 -36.83 30.65 -17.44
CA LEU A 13 -35.61 29.85 -17.52
C LEU A 13 -35.79 28.58 -16.68
N LEU A 14 -36.08 27.46 -17.36
CA LEU A 14 -35.89 26.12 -16.76
C LEU A 14 -34.38 25.88 -16.65
N ALA A 15 -33.84 25.95 -15.43
CA ALA A 15 -32.52 25.43 -15.12
C ALA A 15 -32.59 23.89 -15.12
N LEU A 16 -32.29 23.26 -16.25
CA LEU A 16 -31.94 21.85 -16.27
C LEU A 16 -30.57 21.70 -15.57
N GLY A 17 -30.60 21.23 -14.34
CA GLY A 17 -29.42 20.74 -13.66
C GLY A 17 -28.90 19.49 -14.39
N LEU A 18 -27.88 19.66 -15.22
CA LEU A 18 -27.07 18.56 -15.71
C LEU A 18 -26.28 18.00 -14.50
N PHE A 19 -26.83 16.98 -13.88
CA PHE A 19 -26.03 16.03 -13.11
C PHE A 19 -25.14 15.32 -14.11
N ALA A 20 -23.94 15.85 -14.36
CA ALA A 20 -22.87 15.10 -14.98
C ALA A 20 -22.49 13.98 -14.00
N ALA A 21 -23.09 12.80 -14.17
CA ALA A 21 -22.54 11.60 -13.62
C ALA A 21 -21.12 11.51 -14.19
N SER A 22 -20.10 11.75 -13.36
CA SER A 22 -18.73 11.47 -13.70
C SER A 22 -18.66 9.96 -13.92
N ILE A 23 -18.76 9.55 -15.19
CA ILE A 23 -18.33 8.22 -15.60
C ILE A 23 -16.85 8.20 -15.24
N GLY A 24 -16.53 7.56 -14.13
CA GLY A 24 -15.14 7.38 -13.71
C GLY A 24 -14.38 6.79 -14.90
N ALA A 25 -13.35 7.47 -15.37
CA ALA A 25 -12.49 6.93 -16.41
C ALA A 25 -12.11 5.52 -15.98
N ALA A 26 -12.39 4.53 -16.85
CA ALA A 26 -12.01 3.14 -16.60
C ALA A 26 -10.52 3.15 -16.21
N SER A 27 -10.18 2.46 -15.14
CA SER A 27 -8.78 2.36 -14.68
C SER A 27 -7.92 1.90 -15.85
N ALA A 28 -6.85 2.64 -16.16
CA ALA A 28 -5.93 2.28 -17.23
C ALA A 28 -5.26 0.92 -16.99
N PHE A 29 -5.32 0.43 -15.74
CA PHE A 29 -4.75 -0.83 -15.29
C PHE A 29 -5.76 -1.56 -14.39
N PRO A 30 -6.72 -2.29 -14.97
CA PRO A 30 -7.73 -2.98 -14.20
C PRO A 30 -7.06 -3.98 -13.25
N VAL A 31 -7.47 -3.93 -11.98
CA VAL A 31 -7.09 -4.92 -10.97
C VAL A 31 -8.19 -5.97 -10.92
N ASP A 32 -7.86 -7.21 -11.26
CA ASP A 32 -8.80 -8.33 -11.28
C ASP A 32 -8.34 -9.43 -10.31
N PHE A 33 -9.03 -9.54 -9.19
CA PHE A 33 -8.83 -10.63 -8.23
C PHE A 33 -9.74 -11.84 -8.51
N GLY A 34 -10.60 -11.75 -9.52
CA GLY A 34 -11.56 -12.77 -9.88
C GLY A 34 -12.97 -12.52 -9.31
N PRO A 35 -13.88 -13.52 -9.48
CA PRO A 35 -15.25 -13.39 -9.01
C PRO A 35 -15.37 -13.06 -7.53
N GLY A 36 -16.32 -12.18 -7.19
CA GLY A 36 -16.56 -11.76 -5.81
C GLY A 36 -15.72 -10.57 -5.35
N PHE A 37 -14.81 -10.06 -6.20
CA PHE A 37 -14.04 -8.84 -5.95
C PHE A 37 -14.51 -7.69 -6.85
N THR A 38 -14.44 -6.47 -6.31
CA THR A 38 -14.76 -5.24 -7.03
C THR A 38 -13.74 -4.17 -6.69
N THR A 39 -13.17 -3.53 -7.70
CA THR A 39 -12.30 -2.35 -7.51
C THR A 39 -13.15 -1.09 -7.48
N ARG A 40 -12.94 -0.26 -6.47
CA ARG A 40 -13.65 1.01 -6.23
C ARG A 40 -12.64 2.15 -6.14
N GLN A 41 -13.06 3.32 -6.63
CA GLN A 41 -12.34 4.57 -6.43
C GLN A 41 -12.99 5.29 -5.25
N VAL A 42 -12.28 5.36 -4.12
CA VAL A 42 -12.79 5.94 -2.87
C VAL A 42 -12.22 7.34 -2.71
N GLN A 43 -13.08 8.35 -2.75
CA GLN A 43 -12.69 9.73 -2.52
C GLN A 43 -12.43 9.96 -1.03
N VAL A 44 -11.25 10.49 -0.71
CA VAL A 44 -10.83 10.87 0.64
C VAL A 44 -10.32 12.31 0.65
N ASN A 45 -10.16 12.89 1.83
CA ASN A 45 -9.55 14.23 1.92
C ASN A 45 -8.07 14.15 1.49
N GLY A 46 -7.73 14.86 0.42
CA GLY A 46 -6.37 14.88 -0.15
C GLY A 46 -6.17 13.99 -1.36
N GLY A 47 -7.16 13.17 -1.77
CA GLY A 47 -7.01 12.34 -2.97
C GLY A 47 -8.08 11.28 -3.16
N MET A 48 -7.78 10.34 -4.02
CA MET A 48 -8.61 9.19 -4.32
C MET A 48 -7.80 7.91 -4.15
N VAL A 49 -8.30 6.97 -3.38
CA VAL A 49 -7.69 5.67 -3.13
C VAL A 49 -8.43 4.60 -3.94
N SER A 50 -7.70 3.91 -4.80
CA SER A 50 -8.21 2.73 -5.51
C SER A 50 -8.16 1.53 -4.58
N VAL A 51 -9.29 0.86 -4.38
CA VAL A 51 -9.40 -0.24 -3.41
C VAL A 51 -10.11 -1.42 -4.06
N THR A 52 -9.48 -2.58 -4.03
CA THR A 52 -10.12 -3.85 -4.40
C THR A 52 -10.70 -4.50 -3.17
N VAL A 53 -12.01 -4.78 -3.19
CA VAL A 53 -12.77 -5.31 -2.05
C VAL A 53 -13.50 -6.57 -2.45
N GLY A 54 -13.48 -7.60 -1.59
CA GLY A 54 -14.24 -8.84 -1.78
C GLY A 54 -14.26 -9.70 -0.51
N GLY A 55 -15.06 -10.78 -0.56
CA GLY A 55 -15.22 -11.68 0.57
C GLY A 55 -16.21 -11.21 1.63
N HIS A 56 -16.21 -11.87 2.80
CA HIS A 56 -17.10 -11.57 3.92
C HIS A 56 -16.46 -11.99 5.26
N GLY A 57 -16.87 -11.37 6.35
CA GLY A 57 -16.33 -11.61 7.70
C GLY A 57 -15.47 -10.45 8.21
N PRO A 58 -14.58 -10.67 9.21
CA PRO A 58 -13.66 -9.66 9.71
C PRO A 58 -12.83 -9.03 8.59
N VAL A 59 -12.51 -7.75 8.72
CA VAL A 59 -11.84 -6.99 7.66
C VAL A 59 -10.34 -7.16 7.73
N VAL A 60 -9.71 -7.50 6.60
CA VAL A 60 -8.24 -7.54 6.44
C VAL A 60 -7.84 -6.53 5.40
N VAL A 61 -7.03 -5.56 5.78
CA VAL A 61 -6.41 -4.56 4.90
C VAL A 61 -5.03 -5.08 4.47
N LEU A 62 -4.79 -5.15 3.15
CA LEU A 62 -3.56 -5.67 2.56
C LEU A 62 -2.80 -4.54 1.85
N LEU A 63 -1.63 -4.15 2.38
CA LEU A 63 -0.82 -3.01 1.92
C LEU A 63 0.44 -3.52 1.21
N HIS A 64 0.54 -3.22 -0.09
CA HIS A 64 1.61 -3.67 -0.97
C HIS A 64 2.93 -2.91 -0.78
N GLY A 65 4.01 -3.45 -1.33
CA GLY A 65 5.35 -2.89 -1.32
C GLY A 65 5.64 -1.92 -2.48
N TYR A 66 6.86 -1.38 -2.47
CA TYR A 66 7.42 -0.62 -3.59
C TYR A 66 7.81 -1.56 -4.74
N GLY A 67 7.65 -1.10 -5.96
CA GLY A 67 7.87 -1.93 -7.15
C GLY A 67 6.73 -2.89 -7.46
N GLU A 68 5.65 -2.81 -6.66
CA GLU A 68 4.42 -3.58 -6.77
C GLU A 68 3.20 -2.66 -6.67
N ASP A 69 2.00 -3.24 -6.71
CA ASP A 69 0.73 -2.63 -6.35
C ASP A 69 -0.22 -3.70 -5.78
N SER A 70 -1.48 -3.37 -5.56
CA SER A 70 -2.43 -4.30 -4.93
C SER A 70 -2.56 -5.66 -5.61
N ARG A 71 -2.14 -5.82 -6.87
CA ARG A 71 -2.20 -7.10 -7.62
C ARG A 71 -1.39 -8.22 -6.98
N MET A 72 -0.31 -7.90 -6.24
CA MET A 72 0.49 -8.89 -5.52
C MET A 72 -0.36 -9.73 -4.56
N TRP A 73 -1.43 -9.13 -4.03
CA TRP A 73 -2.30 -9.75 -3.04
C TRP A 73 -3.32 -10.73 -3.60
N LYS A 74 -3.47 -10.84 -4.95
CA LYS A 74 -4.49 -11.70 -5.56
C LYS A 74 -4.53 -13.13 -5.01
N PRO A 75 -3.40 -13.85 -4.86
CA PRO A 75 -3.43 -15.20 -4.31
C PRO A 75 -3.95 -15.25 -2.87
N LEU A 76 -3.42 -14.38 -2.00
CA LEU A 76 -3.83 -14.32 -0.60
C LEU A 76 -5.27 -13.84 -0.45
N ALA A 77 -5.66 -12.81 -1.18
CA ALA A 77 -7.01 -12.26 -1.17
C ALA A 77 -8.07 -13.33 -1.51
N THR A 78 -7.79 -14.11 -2.56
CA THR A 78 -8.67 -15.21 -2.99
C THR A 78 -8.79 -16.29 -1.90
N ALA A 79 -7.69 -16.62 -1.24
CA ALA A 79 -7.68 -17.61 -0.16
C ALA A 79 -8.40 -17.12 1.11
N LEU A 80 -8.33 -15.82 1.41
CA LEU A 80 -8.97 -15.23 2.60
C LEU A 80 -10.45 -14.93 2.40
N ALA A 81 -10.92 -14.65 1.20
CA ALA A 81 -12.29 -14.21 0.89
C ALA A 81 -13.42 -15.11 1.46
N PRO A 82 -13.25 -16.44 1.60
CA PRO A 82 -14.26 -17.27 2.23
C PRO A 82 -14.51 -17.00 3.72
N LYS A 83 -13.59 -16.30 4.41
CA LYS A 83 -13.66 -16.07 5.86
C LYS A 83 -13.47 -14.62 6.26
N PHE A 84 -12.94 -13.80 5.36
CA PHE A 84 -12.59 -12.41 5.62
C PHE A 84 -13.11 -11.49 4.53
N THR A 85 -13.48 -10.28 4.92
CA THR A 85 -13.61 -9.17 3.97
C THR A 85 -12.22 -8.64 3.69
N VAL A 86 -11.75 -8.83 2.47
CA VAL A 86 -10.42 -8.33 2.04
C VAL A 86 -10.58 -6.93 1.47
N VAL A 87 -9.71 -6.03 1.91
CA VAL A 87 -9.58 -4.64 1.43
C VAL A 87 -8.14 -4.44 0.99
N ALA A 88 -7.89 -4.39 -0.31
CA ALA A 88 -6.56 -4.24 -0.88
C ALA A 88 -6.46 -2.90 -1.64
N PRO A 89 -6.02 -1.81 -0.97
CA PRO A 89 -5.80 -0.54 -1.63
C PRO A 89 -4.50 -0.53 -2.42
N ASP A 90 -4.47 0.22 -3.51
CA ASP A 90 -3.22 0.77 -4.02
C ASP A 90 -2.80 1.92 -3.09
N LEU A 91 -1.56 1.92 -2.64
CA LEU A 91 -1.04 2.99 -1.77
C LEU A 91 -1.10 4.36 -2.47
N PRO A 92 -1.27 5.46 -1.72
CA PRO A 92 -1.31 6.81 -2.29
C PRO A 92 -0.13 7.09 -3.23
N GLY A 93 -0.44 7.56 -4.45
CA GLY A 93 0.57 7.81 -5.48
C GLY A 93 0.99 6.59 -6.31
N ILE A 94 0.60 5.38 -5.95
CA ILE A 94 0.96 4.12 -6.62
C ILE A 94 -0.29 3.50 -7.27
N GLY A 95 -0.08 2.60 -8.23
CA GLY A 95 -1.16 1.88 -8.89
C GLY A 95 -2.22 2.82 -9.46
N ASN A 96 -3.47 2.57 -9.16
CA ASN A 96 -4.61 3.38 -9.61
C ASN A 96 -5.06 4.44 -8.59
N SER A 97 -4.44 4.52 -7.41
CA SER A 97 -4.66 5.61 -6.47
C SER A 97 -4.13 6.93 -7.02
N SER A 98 -4.75 8.06 -6.71
CA SER A 98 -4.24 9.37 -7.12
C SER A 98 -2.92 9.70 -6.40
N ILE A 99 -2.12 10.56 -7.02
CA ILE A 99 -1.05 11.25 -6.29
C ILE A 99 -1.75 12.25 -5.36
N PRO A 100 -1.55 12.15 -4.03
CA PRO A 100 -2.23 13.03 -3.09
C PRO A 100 -1.78 14.49 -3.23
N THR A 101 -2.64 15.40 -2.80
CA THR A 101 -2.31 16.84 -2.80
C THR A 101 -1.36 17.24 -1.67
N GLY A 102 -1.21 16.39 -0.65
CA GLY A 102 -0.30 16.56 0.48
C GLY A 102 0.97 15.75 0.34
N GLU A 103 1.75 15.70 1.41
CA GLU A 103 2.98 14.90 1.47
C GLU A 103 2.67 13.40 1.37
N ILE A 104 3.58 12.68 0.73
CA ILE A 104 3.61 11.22 0.74
C ILE A 104 4.64 10.79 1.77
N ASP A 105 4.16 10.32 2.91
CA ASP A 105 4.92 9.65 3.95
C ASP A 105 4.09 8.51 4.57
N MET A 106 4.69 7.73 5.44
CA MET A 106 4.04 6.55 6.00
C MET A 106 2.80 6.91 6.84
N SER A 107 2.90 7.94 7.68
CA SER A 107 1.80 8.39 8.55
C SER A 107 0.66 9.02 7.75
N SER A 108 0.98 9.84 6.75
CA SER A 108 -0.02 10.46 5.87
C SER A 108 -0.72 9.41 5.01
N SER A 109 0.03 8.45 4.48
CA SER A 109 -0.53 7.33 3.71
C SER A 109 -1.42 6.43 4.57
N ALA A 110 -1.05 6.17 5.83
CA ALA A 110 -1.87 5.43 6.77
C ALA A 110 -3.23 6.12 7.01
N ARG A 111 -3.24 7.46 7.15
CA ARG A 111 -4.48 8.24 7.30
C ARG A 111 -5.38 8.13 6.06
N LEU A 112 -4.82 8.28 4.86
CA LEU A 112 -5.59 8.17 3.61
C LEU A 112 -6.17 6.77 3.42
N VAL A 113 -5.39 5.73 3.71
CA VAL A 113 -5.87 4.33 3.68
C VAL A 113 -6.99 4.12 4.70
N ARG A 114 -6.79 4.58 5.94
CA ARG A 114 -7.82 4.50 6.98
C ARG A 114 -9.11 5.20 6.56
N ASP A 115 -9.02 6.41 6.03
CA ASP A 115 -10.20 7.17 5.60
C ASP A 115 -10.94 6.45 4.46
N ALA A 116 -10.21 5.79 3.56
CA ALA A 116 -10.82 4.95 2.53
C ALA A 116 -11.53 3.72 3.14
N VAL A 117 -10.91 3.03 4.11
CA VAL A 117 -11.50 1.91 4.84
C VAL A 117 -12.78 2.33 5.57
N HIS A 118 -12.77 3.48 6.26
CA HIS A 118 -13.94 4.02 6.92
C HIS A 118 -15.05 4.43 5.94
N SER A 119 -14.70 5.00 4.79
CA SER A 119 -15.67 5.34 3.73
C SER A 119 -16.36 4.11 3.14
N LEU A 120 -15.74 2.94 3.26
CA LEU A 120 -16.33 1.65 2.89
C LEU A 120 -17.22 1.06 4.00
N GLY A 121 -17.32 1.72 5.16
CA GLY A 121 -18.14 1.30 6.30
C GLY A 121 -17.43 0.41 7.31
N TYR A 122 -16.10 0.29 7.25
CA TYR A 122 -15.32 -0.56 8.16
C TYR A 122 -14.60 0.28 9.21
N SER A 123 -14.69 -0.09 10.47
CA SER A 123 -14.10 0.63 11.61
C SER A 123 -13.05 -0.16 12.39
N THR A 124 -13.04 -1.48 12.24
CA THR A 124 -12.11 -2.39 12.92
C THR A 124 -11.50 -3.31 11.88
N VAL A 125 -10.19 -3.49 11.91
CA VAL A 125 -9.46 -4.19 10.86
C VAL A 125 -8.28 -5.00 11.40
N TYR A 126 -7.89 -6.01 10.64
CA TYR A 126 -6.56 -6.60 10.67
C TYR A 126 -5.74 -5.94 9.55
N VAL A 127 -4.47 -5.68 9.78
CA VAL A 127 -3.62 -5.01 8.78
C VAL A 127 -2.41 -5.87 8.47
N VAL A 128 -2.16 -6.09 7.19
CA VAL A 128 -0.99 -6.81 6.66
C VAL A 128 -0.26 -5.87 5.73
N GLY A 129 1.05 -5.72 5.88
CA GLY A 129 1.84 -4.85 5.00
C GLY A 129 3.18 -5.46 4.64
N HIS A 130 3.58 -5.29 3.37
CA HIS A 130 4.85 -5.69 2.81
C HIS A 130 5.67 -4.45 2.44
N ASP A 131 6.97 -4.45 2.69
CA ASP A 131 7.92 -3.38 2.35
C ASP A 131 7.46 -2.00 2.87
N ILE A 132 7.31 -0.97 2.01
CA ILE A 132 6.75 0.33 2.44
C ILE A 132 5.33 0.19 3.01
N GLY A 133 4.56 -0.79 2.52
CA GLY A 133 3.23 -1.11 3.07
C GLY A 133 3.29 -1.61 4.52
N LEU A 134 4.37 -2.28 4.93
CA LEU A 134 4.62 -2.63 6.33
C LEU A 134 4.74 -1.37 7.19
N MET A 135 5.46 -0.36 6.71
CA MET A 135 5.65 0.91 7.43
C MET A 135 4.33 1.67 7.55
N VAL A 136 3.52 1.67 6.48
CA VAL A 136 2.16 2.24 6.50
C VAL A 136 1.25 1.44 7.45
N ALA A 137 1.35 0.11 7.48
CA ALA A 137 0.61 -0.76 8.39
C ALA A 137 0.94 -0.47 9.87
N TYR A 138 2.23 -0.34 10.18
CA TYR A 138 2.66 0.04 11.52
C TYR A 138 2.15 1.44 11.90
N ALA A 139 2.27 2.42 11.01
CA ALA A 139 1.73 3.76 11.25
C ALA A 139 0.22 3.72 11.51
N TYR A 140 -0.54 2.94 10.75
CA TYR A 140 -1.97 2.77 10.95
C TYR A 140 -2.25 2.22 12.37
N ALA A 141 -1.61 1.11 12.75
CA ALA A 141 -1.83 0.48 14.05
C ALA A 141 -1.40 1.37 15.23
N ALA A 142 -0.29 2.09 15.09
CA ALA A 142 0.24 2.92 16.17
C ALA A 142 -0.53 4.26 16.33
N ILE A 143 -1.07 4.81 15.25
CA ILE A 143 -1.88 6.05 15.30
C ILE A 143 -3.31 5.75 15.74
N TYR A 144 -3.86 4.60 15.34
CA TYR A 144 -5.25 4.21 15.59
C TYR A 144 -5.35 2.84 16.29
N PRO A 145 -4.77 2.69 17.48
CA PRO A 145 -4.66 1.38 18.14
C PRO A 145 -6.00 0.73 18.51
N ALA A 146 -7.07 1.53 18.64
CA ALA A 146 -8.41 1.01 18.90
C ALA A 146 -9.12 0.42 17.67
N GLU A 147 -8.57 0.67 16.48
CA GLU A 147 -9.16 0.23 15.20
C GLU A 147 -8.47 -1.03 14.64
N VAL A 148 -7.26 -1.35 15.10
CA VAL A 148 -6.48 -2.49 14.59
C VAL A 148 -6.45 -3.59 15.64
N GLU A 149 -6.90 -4.79 15.25
CA GLU A 149 -6.93 -5.96 16.14
C GLU A 149 -5.73 -6.89 15.94
N ARG A 150 -5.11 -6.88 14.75
CA ARG A 150 -3.94 -7.70 14.41
C ARG A 150 -3.08 -6.98 13.40
N LEU A 151 -1.76 -7.12 13.52
CA LEU A 151 -0.79 -6.53 12.61
C LEU A 151 0.19 -7.57 12.09
N ALA A 152 0.30 -7.72 10.77
CA ALA A 152 1.34 -8.52 10.14
C ALA A 152 2.31 -7.62 9.37
N LEU A 153 3.59 -7.74 9.70
CA LEU A 153 4.71 -6.99 9.13
C LEU A 153 5.56 -7.93 8.27
N MET A 154 5.71 -7.62 6.97
CA MET A 154 6.35 -8.50 6.01
C MET A 154 7.59 -7.85 5.38
N ASP A 155 8.74 -8.41 5.67
CA ASP A 155 10.05 -8.24 5.03
C ASP A 155 10.48 -6.80 4.71
N ALA A 156 10.54 -5.92 5.71
CA ALA A 156 11.19 -4.63 5.65
C ALA A 156 11.76 -4.25 7.03
N PHE A 157 11.83 -2.98 7.33
CA PHE A 157 12.28 -2.46 8.62
C PHE A 157 11.41 -1.28 9.04
N LEU A 158 11.55 -0.86 10.30
CA LEU A 158 10.84 0.30 10.84
C LEU A 158 11.85 1.44 11.05
N PRO A 159 11.85 2.49 10.20
CA PRO A 159 12.69 3.67 10.41
C PRO A 159 12.46 4.26 11.81
N GLY A 160 13.54 4.63 12.51
CA GLY A 160 13.46 5.21 13.86
C GLY A 160 13.28 4.20 15.00
N VAL A 161 12.93 2.95 14.73
CA VAL A 161 12.99 1.86 15.70
C VAL A 161 14.42 1.30 15.74
N ALA A 162 14.97 1.06 16.93
CA ALA A 162 16.37 0.66 17.09
C ALA A 162 16.77 -0.48 16.13
N GLY A 163 17.95 -0.36 15.52
CA GLY A 163 18.46 -1.31 14.53
C GLY A 163 18.16 -0.94 13.07
N TRP A 164 17.50 0.19 12.79
CA TRP A 164 17.20 0.62 11.42
C TRP A 164 18.37 1.27 10.70
N GLU A 165 19.26 1.96 11.42
CA GLU A 165 20.35 2.75 10.82
C GLU A 165 21.34 1.93 10.00
N PRO A 166 21.78 0.72 10.42
CA PRO A 166 22.64 -0.12 9.60
C PRO A 166 22.00 -0.53 8.27
N ILE A 167 20.67 -0.71 8.25
CA ILE A 167 19.91 -1.04 7.04
C ILE A 167 19.85 0.21 6.15
N TYR A 168 19.38 1.33 6.69
CA TYR A 168 19.24 2.58 5.96
C TYR A 168 20.58 3.10 5.40
N ASN A 169 21.67 2.90 6.11
CA ASN A 169 23.02 3.34 5.70
C ASN A 169 23.79 2.30 4.88
N ASN A 170 23.18 1.14 4.59
CA ASN A 170 23.83 0.14 3.73
C ASN A 170 23.97 0.70 2.29
N PRO A 171 25.20 0.81 1.77
CA PRO A 171 25.43 1.33 0.42
C PRO A 171 24.80 0.45 -0.68
N GLY A 172 24.56 -0.84 -0.42
CA GLY A 172 23.82 -1.74 -1.32
C GLY A 172 22.36 -1.36 -1.49
N LEU A 173 21.80 -0.59 -0.54
CA LEU A 173 20.42 -0.06 -0.59
C LEU A 173 20.42 1.41 -1.07
N TRP A 174 21.21 1.69 -2.09
CA TRP A 174 21.42 3.03 -2.68
C TRP A 174 20.11 3.70 -3.09
N HIS A 175 19.09 2.94 -3.44
CA HIS A 175 17.79 3.42 -3.90
C HIS A 175 17.05 4.27 -2.86
N PHE A 176 17.27 4.09 -1.56
CA PHE A 176 16.69 4.97 -0.55
C PHE A 176 17.09 6.43 -0.71
N ARG A 177 18.16 6.71 -1.44
CA ARG A 177 18.67 8.06 -1.71
C ARG A 177 18.67 8.44 -3.19
N PHE A 178 18.17 7.53 -4.05
CA PHE A 178 18.11 7.72 -5.49
C PHE A 178 16.75 8.31 -5.89
N HIS A 179 16.57 9.60 -5.64
CA HIS A 179 15.35 10.34 -5.94
C HIS A 179 15.67 11.78 -6.36
N GLY A 180 14.67 12.52 -6.80
CA GLY A 180 14.83 13.91 -7.28
C GLY A 180 14.93 14.02 -8.81
N PRO A 181 15.14 15.25 -9.35
CA PRO A 181 14.99 15.51 -10.77
C PRO A 181 16.03 14.80 -11.65
N THR A 182 17.28 14.69 -11.22
CA THR A 182 18.32 14.01 -12.01
C THR A 182 18.10 12.50 -12.10
N PRO A 183 17.89 11.75 -10.99
CA PRO A 183 17.47 10.36 -11.05
C PRO A 183 16.23 10.14 -11.91
N LEU A 184 15.22 11.02 -11.79
CA LEU A 184 13.99 10.92 -12.58
C LEU A 184 14.28 11.01 -14.08
N ALA A 185 15.12 11.95 -14.51
CA ALA A 185 15.52 12.08 -15.90
C ALA A 185 16.33 10.87 -16.41
N LEU A 186 17.15 10.27 -15.55
CA LEU A 186 17.92 9.06 -15.90
C LEU A 186 17.03 7.81 -16.06
N VAL A 187 15.98 7.68 -15.26
CA VAL A 187 15.09 6.51 -15.25
C VAL A 187 13.97 6.63 -16.28
N SER A 188 13.57 7.84 -16.65
CA SER A 188 12.49 8.08 -17.62
C SER A 188 12.69 7.30 -18.92
N GLY A 189 11.72 6.44 -19.28
CA GLY A 189 11.79 5.50 -20.40
C GLY A 189 12.67 4.26 -20.16
N ARG A 190 13.19 4.09 -18.93
CA ARG A 190 13.99 2.96 -18.50
C ARG A 190 13.50 2.36 -17.18
N GLU A 191 12.25 2.61 -16.83
CA GLU A 191 11.64 2.18 -15.57
C GLU A 191 11.78 0.68 -15.39
N ARG A 192 11.68 -0.10 -16.48
CA ARG A 192 11.88 -1.55 -16.43
C ARG A 192 13.29 -1.94 -15.98
N ILE A 193 14.33 -1.26 -16.46
CA ILE A 193 15.74 -1.52 -16.06
C ILE A 193 15.90 -1.21 -14.58
N TYR A 194 15.30 -0.11 -14.11
CA TYR A 194 15.32 0.30 -12.72
C TYR A 194 14.63 -0.72 -11.81
N TYR A 195 13.43 -1.22 -12.21
CA TYR A 195 12.69 -2.19 -11.42
C TYR A 195 13.28 -3.61 -11.48
N ASP A 196 13.89 -4.01 -12.58
CA ASP A 196 14.60 -5.30 -12.67
C ASP A 196 15.72 -5.43 -11.63
N TYR A 197 16.36 -4.30 -11.24
CA TYR A 197 17.29 -4.28 -10.12
C TYR A 197 16.62 -4.79 -8.82
N TYR A 198 15.43 -4.26 -8.45
CA TYR A 198 14.73 -4.71 -7.24
C TYR A 198 14.33 -6.16 -7.34
N TRP A 199 13.65 -6.51 -8.44
CA TRP A 199 13.08 -7.84 -8.59
C TRP A 199 14.12 -8.95 -8.71
N ASN A 200 15.34 -8.62 -9.07
CA ASN A 200 16.44 -9.58 -9.18
C ASN A 200 17.38 -9.54 -7.97
N ASP A 201 17.84 -8.36 -7.56
CA ASP A 201 18.92 -8.25 -6.56
C ASP A 201 18.42 -8.49 -5.13
N PHE A 202 17.11 -8.29 -4.88
CA PHE A 202 16.50 -8.58 -3.58
C PHE A 202 15.82 -9.95 -3.51
N ALA A 203 15.81 -10.71 -4.58
CA ALA A 203 15.34 -12.09 -4.58
C ALA A 203 16.44 -13.07 -4.10
N ALA A 204 16.05 -14.11 -3.39
CA ALA A 204 16.93 -15.25 -3.14
C ALA A 204 17.12 -16.08 -4.40
N ASP A 205 16.09 -16.17 -5.24
CA ASP A 205 16.14 -16.76 -6.58
C ASP A 205 15.42 -15.84 -7.58
N PRO A 206 16.18 -15.04 -8.37
CA PRO A 206 15.60 -14.13 -9.36
C PRO A 206 14.69 -14.79 -10.41
N LYS A 207 14.87 -16.10 -10.64
CA LYS A 207 14.05 -16.86 -11.60
C LYS A 207 12.66 -17.18 -11.07
N HIS A 208 12.49 -17.19 -9.75
CA HIS A 208 11.24 -17.52 -9.06
C HIS A 208 10.70 -16.34 -8.24
N SER A 209 11.19 -15.12 -8.50
CA SER A 209 10.61 -13.89 -7.94
C SER A 209 9.44 -13.39 -8.78
N ILE A 210 9.29 -12.09 -8.96
CA ILE A 210 8.16 -11.47 -9.67
C ILE A 210 8.04 -12.01 -11.12
N PRO A 211 6.90 -12.62 -11.50
CA PRO A 211 6.68 -13.14 -12.85
C PRO A 211 6.72 -12.05 -13.92
N GLU A 212 7.19 -12.39 -15.12
CA GLU A 212 7.36 -11.43 -16.23
C GLU A 212 6.07 -10.67 -16.59
N ALA A 213 4.92 -11.30 -16.50
CA ALA A 213 3.64 -10.65 -16.76
C ALA A 213 3.39 -9.51 -15.75
N GLN A 214 3.64 -9.76 -14.45
CA GLN A 214 3.50 -8.77 -13.39
C GLN A 214 4.57 -7.67 -13.50
N ARG A 215 5.83 -8.03 -13.83
CA ARG A 215 6.89 -7.03 -14.08
C ARG A 215 6.49 -6.01 -15.15
N ARG A 216 5.85 -6.46 -16.24
CA ARG A 216 5.32 -5.55 -17.27
C ARG A 216 4.21 -4.66 -16.75
N GLU A 217 3.28 -5.20 -15.99
CA GLU A 217 2.15 -4.45 -15.43
C GLU A 217 2.62 -3.41 -14.41
N TYR A 218 3.48 -3.79 -13.48
CA TYR A 218 4.06 -2.86 -12.50
C TYR A 218 4.88 -1.78 -13.19
N THR A 219 5.77 -2.14 -14.13
CA THR A 219 6.54 -1.15 -14.90
C THR A 219 5.62 -0.14 -15.56
N ALA A 220 4.57 -0.61 -16.25
CA ALA A 220 3.62 0.27 -16.94
C ALA A 220 2.86 1.18 -15.96
N ALA A 221 2.53 0.70 -14.76
CA ALA A 221 1.88 1.48 -13.73
C ALA A 221 2.76 2.63 -13.23
N TYR A 222 4.04 2.36 -12.97
CA TYR A 222 5.01 3.36 -12.49
C TYR A 222 5.53 4.29 -13.59
N ALA A 223 5.56 3.87 -14.86
CA ALA A 223 5.99 4.71 -15.99
C ALA A 223 5.00 5.85 -16.32
N ARG A 224 3.82 5.87 -15.71
CA ARG A 224 2.86 6.96 -15.91
C ARG A 224 3.38 8.28 -15.31
N PRO A 225 2.95 9.44 -15.85
CA PRO A 225 3.41 10.75 -15.38
C PRO A 225 3.31 10.92 -13.86
N GLY A 226 4.42 11.31 -13.24
CA GLY A 226 4.54 11.56 -11.80
C GLY A 226 4.63 10.34 -10.89
N ARG A 227 4.36 9.11 -11.38
CA ARG A 227 4.28 7.91 -10.53
C ARG A 227 5.64 7.47 -9.98
N MET A 228 6.72 7.58 -10.75
CA MET A 228 8.06 7.33 -10.25
C MET A 228 8.41 8.25 -9.08
N ALA A 229 8.19 9.56 -9.24
CA ALA A 229 8.44 10.54 -8.17
C ALA A 229 7.55 10.27 -6.95
N ALA A 230 6.27 9.95 -7.14
CA ALA A 230 5.37 9.62 -6.05
C ALA A 230 5.80 8.34 -5.28
N GLY A 231 6.27 7.31 -5.99
CA GLY A 231 6.83 6.12 -5.37
C GLY A 231 8.11 6.41 -4.58
N TRP A 232 9.00 7.24 -5.12
CA TRP A 232 10.23 7.65 -4.42
C TRP A 232 9.98 8.55 -3.22
N ALA A 233 8.87 9.29 -3.16
CA ALA A 233 8.53 10.11 -2.02
C ALA A 233 8.42 9.30 -0.71
N TYR A 234 8.07 8.02 -0.77
CA TYR A 234 8.12 7.13 0.38
C TYR A 234 9.54 6.99 0.93
N PHE A 235 10.54 6.77 0.08
CA PHE A 235 11.94 6.69 0.50
C PHE A 235 12.50 8.04 0.95
N GLU A 236 12.14 9.12 0.25
CA GLU A 236 12.51 10.48 0.60
C GLU A 236 11.98 10.85 2.00
N SER A 237 10.83 10.28 2.40
CA SER A 237 10.24 10.50 3.72
C SER A 237 10.90 9.74 4.87
N PHE A 238 11.85 8.83 4.65
CA PHE A 238 12.45 8.01 5.71
C PHE A 238 13.04 8.79 6.88
N PRO A 239 13.76 9.92 6.69
CA PRO A 239 14.25 10.72 7.83
C PRO A 239 13.10 11.28 8.70
N LYS A 240 12.00 11.74 8.06
CA LYS A 240 10.80 12.18 8.78
C LYS A 240 10.08 11.01 9.44
N THR A 241 9.92 9.91 8.72
CA THR A 241 9.32 8.68 9.24
C THR A 241 10.07 8.16 10.46
N ALA A 242 11.41 8.24 10.46
CA ALA A 242 12.21 7.83 11.60
C ALA A 242 11.92 8.66 12.86
N VAL A 243 11.72 9.97 12.71
CA VAL A 243 11.31 10.83 13.83
C VAL A 243 9.91 10.48 14.33
N ASP A 244 8.98 10.24 13.41
CA ASP A 244 7.60 9.91 13.75
C ASP A 244 7.52 8.54 14.43
N PHE A 245 8.18 7.53 13.88
CA PHE A 245 8.15 6.15 14.42
C PHE A 245 8.90 6.02 15.74
N ALA A 246 9.99 6.77 15.94
CA ALA A 246 10.65 6.85 17.25
C ALA A 246 9.70 7.32 18.35
N LYS A 247 8.80 8.27 18.03
CA LYS A 247 7.75 8.73 18.96
C LYS A 247 6.66 7.67 19.15
N LEU A 248 6.16 7.10 18.05
CA LEU A 248 5.11 6.09 18.11
C LEU A 248 5.57 4.84 18.90
N ALA A 249 6.81 4.41 18.72
CA ALA A 249 7.38 3.25 19.40
C ALA A 249 7.60 3.44 20.91
N THR A 250 7.42 4.64 21.45
CA THR A 250 7.44 4.86 22.92
C THR A 250 6.25 4.21 23.62
N VAL A 251 5.17 3.90 22.86
CA VAL A 251 3.99 3.19 23.33
C VAL A 251 3.89 1.88 22.56
N GLN A 252 4.06 0.76 23.24
CA GLN A 252 3.95 -0.55 22.61
C GLN A 252 2.52 -0.85 22.19
N LEU A 253 2.38 -1.52 21.05
CA LEU A 253 1.10 -2.08 20.61
C LEU A 253 0.69 -3.22 21.55
N THR A 254 -0.58 -3.23 21.94
CA THR A 254 -1.15 -4.28 22.80
C THR A 254 -1.84 -5.39 22.02
N ILE A 255 -1.79 -5.31 20.68
CA ILE A 255 -2.36 -6.30 19.77
C ILE A 255 -1.32 -7.33 19.35
N PRO A 256 -1.73 -8.54 18.95
CA PRO A 256 -0.83 -9.54 18.38
C PRO A 256 -0.14 -9.02 17.11
N VAL A 257 1.17 -9.25 17.00
CA VAL A 257 1.99 -8.88 15.84
C VAL A 257 2.64 -10.12 15.25
N LEU A 258 2.51 -10.31 13.94
CA LEU A 258 3.32 -11.24 13.16
C LEU A 258 4.43 -10.46 12.46
N SER A 259 5.68 -10.91 12.65
CA SER A 259 6.83 -10.51 11.85
C SER A 259 7.23 -11.68 10.97
N ILE A 260 7.17 -11.51 9.65
CA ILE A 260 7.52 -12.56 8.69
C ILE A 260 8.44 -12.00 7.59
N GLY A 261 9.51 -12.70 7.24
CA GLY A 261 10.42 -12.26 6.18
C GLY A 261 11.43 -13.33 5.80
N GLY A 262 12.18 -13.05 4.73
CA GLY A 262 13.16 -13.99 4.15
C GLY A 262 14.45 -14.08 4.95
N ASP A 263 15.08 -15.28 4.96
CA ASP A 263 16.38 -15.50 5.58
C ASP A 263 17.54 -14.89 4.76
N LYS A 264 17.28 -14.51 3.52
CA LYS A 264 18.20 -13.78 2.63
C LYS A 264 17.89 -12.28 2.53
N SER A 265 16.94 -11.79 3.33
CA SER A 265 16.50 -10.41 3.37
C SER A 265 16.38 -9.91 4.82
N LEU A 266 15.28 -9.27 5.18
CA LEU A 266 15.13 -8.55 6.44
C LEU A 266 14.31 -9.31 7.52
N GLY A 267 14.05 -10.60 7.34
CA GLY A 267 13.25 -11.37 8.30
C GLY A 267 13.78 -11.35 9.74
N THR A 268 15.10 -11.53 9.93
CA THR A 268 15.73 -11.49 11.27
C THR A 268 15.78 -10.08 11.87
N PRO A 269 16.25 -9.03 11.17
CA PRO A 269 16.21 -7.66 11.67
C PRO A 269 14.79 -7.18 12.00
N LEU A 270 13.82 -7.46 11.12
CA LEU A 270 12.43 -7.11 11.36
C LEU A 270 11.87 -7.78 12.62
N GLY A 271 12.18 -9.06 12.83
CA GLY A 271 11.78 -9.80 14.04
C GLY A 271 12.34 -9.17 15.33
N ALA A 272 13.56 -8.63 15.28
CA ALA A 272 14.14 -7.90 16.41
C ALA A 272 13.40 -6.57 16.66
N GLN A 273 13.08 -5.80 15.62
CA GLN A 273 12.33 -4.56 15.74
C GLN A 273 10.88 -4.77 16.19
N ALA A 274 10.22 -5.82 15.68
CA ALA A 274 8.85 -6.14 16.07
C ALA A 274 8.72 -6.36 17.60
N LYS A 275 9.70 -7.00 18.23
CA LYS A 275 9.75 -7.21 19.69
C LYS A 275 9.94 -5.90 20.49
N LEU A 276 10.38 -4.82 19.86
CA LEU A 276 10.50 -3.52 20.52
C LEU A 276 9.16 -2.77 20.50
N ILE A 277 8.30 -3.03 19.52
CA ILE A 277 7.03 -2.33 19.33
C ILE A 277 5.82 -3.07 19.90
N SER A 278 5.94 -4.36 20.24
CA SER A 278 4.86 -5.15 20.87
C SER A 278 5.43 -6.25 21.78
N PRO A 279 4.77 -6.55 22.91
CA PRO A 279 5.12 -7.72 23.75
C PRO A 279 4.59 -9.04 23.19
N ASP A 280 3.56 -9.03 22.33
CA ASP A 280 2.95 -10.22 21.71
C ASP A 280 3.37 -10.34 20.25
N VAL A 281 4.56 -10.92 20.02
CA VAL A 281 5.14 -11.06 18.68
C VAL A 281 5.40 -12.51 18.33
N THR A 282 4.86 -12.94 17.18
CA THR A 282 5.29 -14.15 16.49
C THR A 282 6.30 -13.78 15.40
N VAL A 283 7.47 -14.41 15.40
CA VAL A 283 8.52 -14.18 14.39
C VAL A 283 8.67 -15.43 13.53
N ILE A 284 8.55 -15.27 12.22
CA ILE A 284 8.76 -16.31 11.22
C ILE A 284 9.82 -15.84 10.23
N VAL A 285 10.91 -16.63 10.09
CA VAL A 285 11.96 -16.40 9.11
C VAL A 285 11.89 -17.52 8.08
N LEU A 286 11.43 -17.17 6.89
CA LEU A 286 11.26 -18.11 5.78
C LEU A 286 12.61 -18.50 5.20
N LYS A 287 12.82 -19.79 4.99
CA LYS A 287 14.06 -20.31 4.42
C LYS A 287 14.07 -20.17 2.90
N HIS A 288 15.26 -19.89 2.36
CA HIS A 288 15.46 -19.72 0.91
C HIS A 288 14.58 -18.62 0.30
N ALA A 289 14.25 -17.59 1.08
CA ALA A 289 13.46 -16.44 0.66
C ALA A 289 14.27 -15.15 0.71
N GLY A 290 14.16 -14.36 -0.33
CA GLY A 290 14.59 -12.96 -0.37
C GLY A 290 13.48 -12.04 0.12
N HIS A 291 13.38 -10.90 -0.55
CA HIS A 291 12.39 -9.86 -0.22
C HIS A 291 10.98 -10.20 -0.72
N TRP A 292 10.86 -10.89 -1.85
CA TRP A 292 9.59 -11.15 -2.54
C TRP A 292 8.93 -12.43 -2.00
N ILE A 293 8.65 -12.44 -0.68
CA ILE A 293 8.20 -13.64 0.02
C ILE A 293 6.86 -14.18 -0.45
N MET A 294 6.01 -13.32 -1.04
CA MET A 294 4.73 -13.75 -1.63
C MET A 294 4.92 -14.53 -2.93
N GLU A 295 6.03 -14.34 -3.62
CA GLU A 295 6.39 -15.04 -4.87
C GLU A 295 7.35 -16.19 -4.60
N GLU A 296 8.40 -15.95 -3.80
CA GLU A 296 9.48 -16.91 -3.57
C GLU A 296 9.08 -18.05 -2.62
N GLN A 297 8.24 -17.77 -1.62
CA GLN A 297 7.73 -18.75 -0.63
C GLN A 297 6.24 -18.56 -0.40
N GLN A 298 5.47 -18.57 -1.49
CA GLN A 298 4.03 -18.25 -1.47
C GLN A 298 3.23 -19.13 -0.51
N ALA A 299 3.43 -20.44 -0.58
CA ALA A 299 2.64 -21.38 0.22
C ALA A 299 2.85 -21.20 1.73
N GLU A 300 4.11 -21.06 2.15
CA GLU A 300 4.50 -20.86 3.54
C GLU A 300 4.04 -19.48 4.03
N THR A 301 4.21 -18.44 3.22
CA THR A 301 3.79 -17.07 3.54
C THR A 301 2.27 -17.00 3.72
N MET A 302 1.52 -17.54 2.78
CA MET A 302 0.05 -17.57 2.85
C MET A 302 -0.44 -18.40 4.04
N SER A 303 0.19 -19.56 4.32
CA SER A 303 -0.14 -20.40 5.47
C SER A 303 0.08 -19.65 6.79
N ALA A 304 1.23 -19.01 6.94
CA ALA A 304 1.58 -18.24 8.14
C ALA A 304 0.60 -17.07 8.38
N LEU A 305 0.31 -16.30 7.33
CA LEU A 305 -0.66 -15.18 7.40
C LEU A 305 -2.05 -15.67 7.74
N THR A 306 -2.55 -16.71 7.07
CA THR A 306 -3.88 -17.28 7.33
C THR A 306 -4.02 -17.78 8.76
N GLN A 307 -3.03 -18.56 9.23
CA GLN A 307 -3.03 -19.05 10.62
C GLN A 307 -3.00 -17.91 11.64
N PHE A 308 -2.23 -16.86 11.39
CA PHE A 308 -2.17 -15.70 12.27
C PHE A 308 -3.49 -14.93 12.30
N LEU A 309 -4.12 -14.71 11.15
CA LEU A 309 -5.39 -14.00 11.04
C LEU A 309 -6.56 -14.78 11.62
N GLU A 310 -6.53 -16.12 11.58
CA GLU A 310 -7.57 -17.02 12.12
C GLU A 310 -7.41 -17.33 13.62
N ARG A 311 -6.37 -16.88 14.30
CA ARG A 311 -6.22 -17.08 15.75
C ARG A 311 -7.44 -16.54 16.49
N LYS A 312 -7.92 -17.31 17.48
CA LYS A 312 -9.01 -16.91 18.39
C LYS A 312 -8.46 -16.07 19.54
#